data_de9dbf10ee464693166b32b66160c8bc
#
_entry.id   de9dbf10ee464693166b32b66160c8bc
#
_cell.length_a   1.000
_cell.length_b   1.000
_cell.length_c   1.000
_cell.angle_alpha   90.00
_cell.angle_beta   90.00
_cell.angle_gamma   90.00
#
_symmetry.space_group_name_H-M   'P 1'
#
loop_
_entity.id
_entity.type
_entity.pdbx_description
1 polymer ?
#
loop_
_entity_poly.entity_id
_entity_poly.type
_entity_poly.pdbx_seq_one_letter_code
_entity_poly.pdbx_strand_id
1 'polypeptide(L)'
;LPLLGFLGRKGNVVIKGLPLQFVERLQEKGLATHHRACPLHVSLTMIDPEGTKHLAFQIIKECGIDLLMYAFATDVIMEGNTVKGVIIDSKKGREAILAKRVIDCTGDGDIAYRAGAPMNYGNEKGIPQPPTLMFSMRGVDSRKLRDAVADHPDVYDIDFIPNEFFRADDNC
;
A
#
# COMPACT_ATOMS: atom_id res chain seq x y z
N LEU A 1 8.37 -2.06 5.51
CA LEU A 1 7.47 -1.43 4.53
C LEU A 1 6.76 -0.25 5.20
N PRO A 2 6.76 0.98 4.64
CA PRO A 2 6.08 2.12 5.22
C PRO A 2 4.62 2.22 4.76
N LEU A 3 3.72 2.54 5.69
CA LEU A 3 2.41 3.11 5.42
C LEU A 3 2.48 4.62 5.60
N LEU A 4 1.85 5.37 4.73
CA LEU A 4 1.98 6.81 4.65
C LEU A 4 0.68 7.53 5.02
N GLY A 5 0.79 8.77 5.53
CA GLY A 5 -0.33 9.69 5.62
C GLY A 5 -1.32 9.46 6.76
N PHE A 6 -1.00 8.72 7.81
CA PHE A 6 -1.90 8.54 8.98
C PHE A 6 -2.06 9.80 9.80
N LEU A 7 -1.03 10.67 9.87
CA LEU A 7 -1.10 11.96 10.54
C LEU A 7 -1.28 13.09 9.55
N GLY A 8 -2.02 14.10 9.94
CA GLY A 8 -2.04 15.41 9.27
C GLY A 8 -0.82 16.25 9.65
N ARG A 9 -0.64 17.39 8.97
CA ARG A 9 0.49 18.32 9.20
C ARG A 9 0.58 18.84 10.63
N LYS A 10 -0.52 18.79 11.39
CA LYS A 10 -0.59 19.20 12.80
C LYS A 10 -0.34 18.05 13.77
N GLY A 11 0.08 16.87 13.30
CA GLY A 11 0.29 15.69 14.11
C GLY A 11 -0.98 14.95 14.55
N ASN A 12 -2.15 15.41 14.12
CA ASN A 12 -3.42 14.75 14.44
C ASN A 12 -3.67 13.56 13.51
N VAL A 13 -4.27 12.48 14.04
CA VAL A 13 -4.65 11.31 13.23
C VAL A 13 -5.80 11.70 12.28
N VAL A 14 -5.58 11.55 10.98
CA VAL A 14 -6.54 11.87 9.92
C VAL A 14 -7.15 10.62 9.28
N ILE A 15 -6.42 9.51 9.21
CA ILE A 15 -6.93 8.22 8.76
C ILE A 15 -7.49 7.47 9.96
N LYS A 16 -8.78 7.11 9.92
CA LYS A 16 -9.53 6.48 11.00
C LYS A 16 -10.28 5.23 10.51
N GLY A 17 -11.02 4.58 11.40
CA GLY A 17 -11.81 3.40 11.09
C GLY A 17 -10.95 2.17 10.82
N LEU A 18 -11.33 1.33 9.88
CA LEU A 18 -10.68 0.05 9.61
C LEU A 18 -9.16 0.15 9.35
N PRO A 19 -8.66 1.11 8.56
CA PRO A 19 -7.21 1.25 8.36
C PRO A 19 -6.46 1.54 9.66
N LEU A 20 -6.99 2.39 10.54
CA LEU A 20 -6.38 2.67 11.84
C LEU A 20 -6.40 1.44 12.73
N GLN A 21 -7.55 0.78 12.87
CA GLN A 21 -7.68 -0.46 13.66
C GLN A 21 -6.72 -1.55 13.18
N PHE A 22 -6.51 -1.66 11.87
CA PHE A 22 -5.54 -2.60 11.31
C PHE A 22 -4.12 -2.31 11.81
N VAL A 23 -3.70 -1.04 11.76
CA VAL A 23 -2.37 -0.62 12.23
C VAL A 23 -2.23 -0.75 13.74
N GLU A 24 -3.26 -0.38 14.51
CA GLU A 24 -3.28 -0.55 15.97
C GLU A 24 -3.09 -2.02 16.37
N ARG A 25 -3.77 -2.95 15.69
CA ARG A 25 -3.58 -4.40 15.90
C ARG A 25 -2.16 -4.88 15.55
N LEU A 26 -1.49 -4.28 14.56
CA LEU A 26 -0.08 -4.56 14.28
C LEU A 26 0.82 -4.01 15.39
N GLN A 27 0.54 -2.80 15.88
CA GLN A 27 1.29 -2.16 16.95
C GLN A 27 1.20 -2.97 18.26
N GLU A 28 0.02 -3.43 18.63
CA GLU A 28 -0.21 -4.30 19.79
C GLU A 28 0.63 -5.58 19.75
N LYS A 29 0.93 -6.07 18.56
CA LYS A 29 1.77 -7.25 18.32
C LYS A 29 3.26 -6.93 18.16
N GLY A 30 3.67 -5.66 18.23
CA GLY A 30 5.04 -5.21 17.96
C GLY A 30 5.43 -5.31 16.47
N LEU A 31 4.46 -5.38 15.57
CA LEU A 31 4.65 -5.54 14.12
C LEU A 31 4.51 -4.22 13.35
N ALA A 32 4.26 -3.12 14.04
CA ALA A 32 4.28 -1.78 13.48
C ALA A 32 4.85 -0.76 14.48
N THR A 33 5.51 0.27 13.95
CA THR A 33 5.93 1.42 14.77
C THR A 33 4.76 2.37 15.01
N HIS A 34 4.93 3.29 15.96
CA HIS A 34 4.03 4.44 16.06
C HIS A 34 4.09 5.31 14.80
N HIS A 35 3.04 6.08 14.56
CA HIS A 35 3.04 7.08 13.48
C HIS A 35 4.08 8.16 13.79
N ARG A 36 4.91 8.50 12.79
CA ARG A 36 5.95 9.53 12.90
C ARG A 36 5.76 10.58 11.81
N ALA A 37 6.13 11.81 12.11
CA ALA A 37 6.21 12.84 11.09
C ALA A 37 7.22 12.45 10.01
N CYS A 38 6.90 12.78 8.77
CA CYS A 38 7.77 12.55 7.62
C CYS A 38 7.74 13.79 6.71
N PRO A 39 8.88 14.39 6.38
CA PRO A 39 8.93 15.59 5.55
C PRO A 39 8.31 15.39 4.17
N LEU A 40 8.51 14.20 3.59
CA LEU A 40 8.01 13.85 2.25
C LEU A 40 6.52 13.53 2.21
N HIS A 41 6.05 12.75 3.18
CA HIS A 41 4.73 12.13 3.14
C HIS A 41 3.85 12.52 4.32
N VAL A 42 4.20 13.61 5.01
CA VAL A 42 3.56 14.11 6.22
C VAL A 42 3.73 13.16 7.41
N SER A 43 3.49 11.88 7.22
CA SER A 43 3.77 10.85 8.22
C SER A 43 4.08 9.50 7.60
N LEU A 44 4.80 8.69 8.36
CA LEU A 44 5.06 7.29 8.03
C LEU A 44 4.87 6.39 9.26
N THR A 45 4.57 5.13 9.00
CA THR A 45 4.44 4.06 9.99
C THR A 45 5.11 2.84 9.39
N MET A 46 6.19 2.38 9.99
CA MET A 46 6.85 1.16 9.52
C MET A 46 6.05 -0.05 9.97
N ILE A 47 5.87 -1.00 9.06
CA ILE A 47 5.17 -2.26 9.33
C ILE A 47 6.06 -3.45 8.95
N ASP A 48 5.91 -4.54 9.68
CA ASP A 48 6.46 -5.84 9.31
C ASP A 48 5.62 -6.45 8.18
N PRO A 49 6.20 -6.77 7.01
CA PRO A 49 5.43 -7.27 5.87
C PRO A 49 4.79 -8.63 6.12
N GLU A 50 5.50 -9.55 6.78
CA GLU A 50 4.97 -10.90 7.04
C GLU A 50 3.90 -10.88 8.13
N GLY A 51 4.11 -10.09 9.18
CA GLY A 51 3.11 -9.84 10.21
C GLY A 51 1.84 -9.21 9.65
N THR A 52 1.99 -8.29 8.70
CA THR A 52 0.87 -7.65 7.99
C THR A 52 0.04 -8.68 7.22
N LYS A 53 0.67 -9.57 6.46
CA LYS A 53 -0.02 -10.66 5.76
C LYS A 53 -0.76 -11.58 6.74
N HIS A 54 -0.09 -11.95 7.82
CA HIS A 54 -0.70 -12.82 8.83
C HIS A 54 -1.93 -12.18 9.47
N LEU A 55 -1.85 -10.91 9.85
CA LEU A 55 -2.99 -10.18 10.39
C LEU A 55 -4.14 -10.05 9.39
N ALA A 56 -3.83 -9.81 8.10
CA ALA A 56 -4.85 -9.77 7.06
C ALA A 56 -5.61 -11.10 6.96
N PHE A 57 -4.91 -12.24 6.98
CA PHE A 57 -5.54 -13.56 7.02
C PHE A 57 -6.40 -13.78 8.28
N GLN A 58 -5.93 -13.30 9.44
CA GLN A 58 -6.71 -13.39 10.66
C GLN A 58 -8.04 -12.62 10.53
N ILE A 59 -7.99 -11.40 10.04
CA ILE A 59 -9.19 -10.55 9.87
C ILE A 59 -10.18 -11.18 8.88
N ILE A 60 -9.70 -11.69 7.76
CA ILE A 60 -10.53 -12.39 6.77
C ILE A 60 -11.27 -13.55 7.43
N LYS A 61 -10.55 -14.35 8.23
CA LYS A 61 -11.13 -15.48 8.98
C LYS A 61 -12.14 -15.02 10.04
N GLU A 62 -11.80 -13.98 10.81
CA GLU A 62 -12.69 -13.41 11.84
C GLU A 62 -14.00 -12.88 11.22
N CYS A 63 -13.92 -12.31 10.01
CA CYS A 63 -15.08 -11.78 9.29
C CYS A 63 -15.87 -12.85 8.51
N GLY A 64 -15.41 -14.09 8.47
CA GLY A 64 -16.08 -15.17 7.71
C GLY A 64 -16.07 -14.92 6.19
N ILE A 65 -15.00 -14.32 5.67
CA ILE A 65 -14.84 -13.99 4.25
C ILE A 65 -14.26 -15.20 3.52
N ASP A 66 -14.88 -15.59 2.41
CA ASP A 66 -14.32 -16.59 1.50
C ASP A 66 -13.18 -15.98 0.70
N LEU A 67 -11.95 -16.43 0.97
CA LEU A 67 -10.74 -15.95 0.32
C LEU A 67 -10.33 -16.87 -0.82
N LEU A 68 -10.25 -16.31 -2.02
CA LEU A 68 -9.70 -17.00 -3.18
C LEU A 68 -8.31 -16.44 -3.52
N MET A 69 -7.29 -17.27 -3.31
CA MET A 69 -5.90 -16.94 -3.64
C MET A 69 -5.49 -17.51 -4.99
N TYR A 70 -4.44 -16.94 -5.59
CA TYR A 70 -3.89 -17.39 -6.88
C TYR A 70 -4.92 -17.39 -8.00
N ALA A 71 -5.83 -16.43 -7.97
CA ALA A 71 -6.81 -16.14 -9.00
C ALA A 71 -6.61 -14.71 -9.52
N PHE A 72 -6.68 -14.55 -10.83
CA PHE A 72 -6.53 -13.28 -11.51
C PHE A 72 -7.87 -12.84 -12.05
N ALA A 73 -8.37 -11.68 -11.66
CA ALA A 73 -9.59 -11.13 -12.22
C ALA A 73 -9.31 -10.57 -13.61
N THR A 74 -9.88 -11.19 -14.63
CA THR A 74 -9.53 -10.94 -16.03
C THR A 74 -10.62 -10.27 -16.84
N ASP A 75 -11.87 -10.33 -16.36
CA ASP A 75 -12.99 -9.71 -17.06
C ASP A 75 -14.19 -9.50 -16.13
N VAL A 76 -15.25 -8.88 -16.64
CA VAL A 76 -16.52 -8.63 -15.93
C VAL A 76 -17.69 -9.33 -16.61
N ILE A 77 -18.70 -9.66 -15.82
CA ILE A 77 -19.99 -10.15 -16.31
C ILE A 77 -20.97 -9.00 -16.24
N MET A 78 -21.42 -8.55 -17.39
CA MET A 78 -22.35 -7.42 -17.54
C MET A 78 -23.74 -7.86 -17.97
N GLU A 79 -24.76 -7.22 -17.43
CA GLU A 79 -26.13 -7.26 -17.92
C GLU A 79 -26.62 -5.82 -18.16
N GLY A 80 -26.60 -5.39 -19.41
CA GLY A 80 -26.75 -3.97 -19.74
C GLY A 80 -25.64 -3.14 -19.07
N ASN A 81 -26.02 -2.17 -18.25
CA ASN A 81 -25.10 -1.31 -17.50
C ASN A 81 -24.88 -1.78 -16.03
N THR A 82 -25.14 -3.04 -15.75
CA THR A 82 -25.02 -3.60 -14.38
C THR A 82 -23.96 -4.69 -14.35
N VAL A 83 -23.00 -4.55 -13.44
CA VAL A 83 -22.01 -5.60 -13.14
C VAL A 83 -22.70 -6.71 -12.35
N LYS A 84 -22.66 -7.94 -12.84
CA LYS A 84 -23.23 -9.15 -12.23
C LYS A 84 -22.19 -10.06 -11.59
N GLY A 85 -20.91 -9.84 -11.89
CA GLY A 85 -19.83 -10.63 -11.37
C GLY A 85 -18.52 -10.37 -12.09
N VAL A 86 -17.57 -11.23 -11.84
CA VAL A 86 -16.22 -11.18 -12.44
C VAL A 86 -15.85 -12.52 -13.06
N ILE A 87 -15.01 -12.48 -14.08
CA ILE A 87 -14.32 -13.64 -14.62
C ILE A 87 -12.93 -13.69 -14.00
N ILE A 88 -12.56 -14.85 -13.55
CA ILE A 88 -11.22 -15.12 -13.00
C ILE A 88 -10.53 -16.22 -13.78
N ASP A 89 -9.22 -16.13 -13.86
CA ASP A 89 -8.35 -17.21 -14.33
C ASP A 89 -7.51 -17.72 -13.15
N SER A 90 -7.50 -19.02 -12.96
CA SER A 90 -6.78 -19.70 -11.90
C SER A 90 -6.15 -20.98 -12.45
N LYS A 91 -5.42 -21.72 -11.62
CA LYS A 91 -4.90 -23.04 -12.01
C LYS A 91 -6.00 -24.05 -12.36
N LYS A 92 -7.24 -23.83 -11.91
CA LYS A 92 -8.41 -24.64 -12.27
C LYS A 92 -8.96 -24.31 -13.68
N GLY A 93 -8.51 -23.20 -14.24
CA GLY A 93 -9.03 -22.64 -15.48
C GLY A 93 -9.82 -21.36 -15.25
N ARG A 94 -10.66 -21.04 -16.24
CA ARG A 94 -11.49 -19.85 -16.24
C ARG A 94 -12.82 -20.10 -15.56
N GLU A 95 -13.15 -19.26 -14.59
CA GLU A 95 -14.37 -19.41 -13.78
C GLU A 95 -15.10 -18.07 -13.65
N ALA A 96 -16.41 -18.13 -13.44
CA ALA A 96 -17.26 -16.98 -13.19
C ALA A 96 -17.65 -16.90 -11.71
N ILE A 97 -17.49 -15.74 -11.10
CA ILE A 97 -17.98 -15.45 -9.74
C ILE A 97 -19.08 -14.43 -9.84
N LEU A 98 -20.32 -14.86 -9.55
CA LEU A 98 -21.47 -13.98 -9.52
C LEU A 98 -21.57 -13.24 -8.18
N ALA A 99 -21.91 -11.96 -8.22
CA ALA A 99 -22.03 -11.13 -7.03
C ALA A 99 -23.11 -10.07 -7.18
N LYS A 100 -23.75 -9.71 -6.08
CA LYS A 100 -24.71 -8.59 -6.02
C LYS A 100 -24.01 -7.23 -6.11
N ARG A 101 -22.76 -7.15 -5.67
CA ARG A 101 -21.90 -5.98 -5.70
C ARG A 101 -20.46 -6.43 -5.94
N VAL A 102 -19.72 -5.66 -6.71
CA VAL A 102 -18.30 -5.86 -6.96
C VAL A 102 -17.57 -4.60 -6.51
N ILE A 103 -16.53 -4.78 -5.72
CA ILE A 103 -15.62 -3.70 -5.29
C ILE A 103 -14.30 -3.97 -5.98
N ASP A 104 -13.89 -3.06 -6.86
CA ASP A 104 -12.62 -3.14 -7.55
C ASP A 104 -11.51 -2.58 -6.65
N CYS A 105 -10.63 -3.46 -6.18
CA CYS A 105 -9.43 -3.14 -5.43
C CYS A 105 -8.16 -3.56 -6.20
N THR A 106 -8.25 -3.70 -7.52
CA THR A 106 -7.07 -3.87 -8.39
C THR A 106 -6.22 -2.60 -8.37
N GLY A 107 -4.93 -2.73 -8.66
CA GLY A 107 -4.02 -1.58 -8.62
C GLY A 107 -4.38 -0.47 -9.59
N ASP A 108 -4.94 -0.83 -10.75
CA ASP A 108 -5.18 0.09 -11.87
C ASP A 108 -6.67 0.23 -12.23
N GLY A 109 -7.59 -0.33 -11.43
CA GLY A 109 -9.02 -0.28 -11.71
C GLY A 109 -9.43 -1.15 -12.91
N ASP A 110 -8.78 -2.29 -13.07
CA ASP A 110 -8.94 -3.17 -14.24
C ASP A 110 -10.38 -3.62 -14.44
N ILE A 111 -11.09 -3.91 -13.37
CA ILE A 111 -12.47 -4.37 -13.42
C ILE A 111 -13.41 -3.22 -13.74
N ALA A 112 -13.19 -2.06 -13.17
CA ALA A 112 -13.95 -0.84 -13.48
C ALA A 112 -13.79 -0.44 -14.95
N TYR A 113 -12.55 -0.49 -15.47
CA TYR A 113 -12.25 -0.23 -16.88
C TYR A 113 -13.01 -1.19 -17.81
N ARG A 114 -12.96 -2.50 -17.52
CA ARG A 114 -13.67 -3.53 -18.32
C ARG A 114 -15.19 -3.41 -18.23
N ALA A 115 -15.68 -2.87 -17.12
CA ALA A 115 -17.09 -2.55 -16.96
C ALA A 115 -17.54 -1.30 -17.75
N GLY A 116 -16.62 -0.61 -18.43
CA GLY A 116 -16.91 0.59 -19.21
C GLY A 116 -16.96 1.87 -18.38
N ALA A 117 -16.43 1.87 -17.14
CA ALA A 117 -16.32 3.09 -16.36
C ALA A 117 -15.35 4.08 -17.04
N PRO A 118 -15.65 5.39 -17.03
CA PRO A 118 -14.72 6.39 -17.54
C PRO A 118 -13.47 6.43 -16.66
N MET A 119 -12.30 6.36 -17.29
CA MET A 119 -11.01 6.30 -16.61
C MET A 119 -10.13 7.47 -17.04
N ASN A 120 -9.41 8.04 -16.09
CA ASN A 120 -8.32 8.98 -16.38
C ASN A 120 -6.99 8.21 -16.32
N TYR A 121 -6.17 8.35 -17.34
CA TYR A 121 -4.88 7.71 -17.43
C TYR A 121 -3.76 8.76 -17.44
N GLY A 122 -2.92 8.74 -16.40
CA GLY A 122 -1.79 9.66 -16.27
C GLY A 122 -2.19 11.13 -16.09
N ASN A 123 -1.26 12.01 -16.43
CA ASN A 123 -1.48 13.44 -16.45
C ASN A 123 -2.16 13.88 -17.76
N GLU A 124 -2.30 15.21 -17.97
CA GLU A 124 -2.88 15.80 -19.21
C GLU A 124 -2.18 15.38 -20.51
N LYS A 125 -0.94 14.85 -20.41
CA LYS A 125 -0.17 14.32 -21.54
C LYS A 125 -0.27 12.80 -21.66
N GLY A 126 -1.08 12.14 -20.83
CA GLY A 126 -1.21 10.68 -20.78
C GLY A 126 0.00 9.97 -20.16
N ILE A 127 0.85 10.69 -19.40
CA ILE A 127 2.03 10.11 -18.75
C ILE A 127 1.65 9.66 -17.34
N PRO A 128 1.72 8.35 -17.02
CA PRO A 128 1.44 7.84 -15.68
C PRO A 128 2.57 8.20 -14.71
N GLN A 129 2.35 7.90 -13.43
CA GLN A 129 3.40 8.00 -12.42
C GLN A 129 4.57 7.08 -12.79
N PRO A 130 5.83 7.52 -12.63
CA PRO A 130 6.99 6.67 -12.90
C PRO A 130 6.98 5.41 -12.04
N PRO A 131 7.32 4.23 -12.60
CA PRO A 131 7.46 3.03 -11.82
C PRO A 131 8.66 3.11 -10.89
N THR A 132 8.61 2.38 -9.78
CA THR A 132 9.68 2.32 -8.79
C THR A 132 10.14 0.88 -8.61
N LEU A 133 11.46 0.65 -8.70
CA LEU A 133 12.06 -0.62 -8.36
C LEU A 133 12.47 -0.61 -6.88
N MET A 134 11.90 -1.51 -6.10
CA MET A 134 12.25 -1.70 -4.69
C MET A 134 13.06 -2.99 -4.51
N PHE A 135 14.09 -2.93 -3.67
CA PHE A 135 14.92 -4.09 -3.35
C PHE A 135 15.35 -4.04 -1.88
N SER A 136 15.76 -5.18 -1.35
CA SER A 136 16.26 -5.32 0.02
C SER A 136 17.75 -5.66 0.01
N MET A 137 18.48 -5.06 0.92
CA MET A 137 19.90 -5.38 1.16
C MET A 137 20.10 -5.93 2.56
N ARG A 138 21.10 -6.80 2.72
CA ARG A 138 21.53 -7.33 4.02
C ARG A 138 22.96 -6.87 4.32
N GLY A 139 23.33 -6.84 5.61
CA GLY A 139 24.67 -6.47 6.05
C GLY A 139 24.97 -4.99 5.89
N VAL A 140 23.96 -4.15 5.77
CA VAL A 140 24.12 -2.69 5.70
C VAL A 140 24.34 -2.15 7.10
N ASP A 141 25.42 -1.40 7.29
CA ASP A 141 25.64 -0.58 8.48
C ASP A 141 24.78 0.69 8.35
N SER A 142 23.64 0.69 9.04
CA SER A 142 22.66 1.77 8.95
C SER A 142 23.19 3.12 9.47
N ARG A 143 24.17 3.12 10.38
CA ARG A 143 24.81 4.36 10.86
C ARG A 143 25.67 4.97 9.76
N LYS A 144 26.57 4.16 9.17
CA LYS A 144 27.41 4.62 8.06
C LYS A 144 26.59 5.08 6.87
N LEU A 145 25.50 4.38 6.57
CA LEU A 145 24.59 4.79 5.49
C LEU A 145 23.96 6.15 5.79
N ARG A 146 23.43 6.37 7.00
CA ARG A 146 22.86 7.67 7.40
C ARG A 146 23.88 8.80 7.31
N ASP A 147 25.08 8.57 7.82
CA ASP A 147 26.16 9.56 7.80
C ASP A 147 26.52 9.89 6.34
N ALA A 148 26.70 8.89 5.49
CA ALA A 148 27.00 9.09 4.08
C ALA A 148 25.89 9.86 3.35
N VAL A 149 24.62 9.55 3.62
CA VAL A 149 23.46 10.26 3.04
C VAL A 149 23.43 11.72 3.51
N ALA A 150 23.70 11.97 4.80
CA ALA A 150 23.71 13.32 5.36
C ALA A 150 24.90 14.18 4.86
N ASP A 151 26.04 13.54 4.61
CA ASP A 151 27.27 14.23 4.18
C ASP A 151 27.32 14.47 2.66
N HIS A 152 26.55 13.70 1.88
CA HIS A 152 26.53 13.75 0.41
C HIS A 152 25.09 13.84 -0.15
N PRO A 153 24.33 14.89 0.20
CA PRO A 153 22.94 15.02 -0.25
C PRO A 153 22.80 15.11 -1.77
N ASP A 154 23.79 15.70 -2.44
CA ASP A 154 23.89 15.82 -3.90
C ASP A 154 23.96 14.46 -4.62
N VAL A 155 24.63 13.47 -4.02
CA VAL A 155 24.75 12.12 -4.58
C VAL A 155 23.45 11.34 -4.46
N TYR A 156 22.69 11.59 -3.38
CA TYR A 156 21.48 10.85 -3.07
C TYR A 156 20.19 11.57 -3.50
N ASP A 157 20.31 12.73 -4.17
CA ASP A 157 19.18 13.56 -4.66
C ASP A 157 18.13 13.85 -3.57
N ILE A 158 18.60 14.22 -2.38
CA ILE A 158 17.78 14.44 -1.19
C ILE A 158 17.78 15.89 -0.69
N ASP A 159 18.06 16.84 -1.56
CA ASP A 159 18.17 18.28 -1.23
C ASP A 159 16.92 18.86 -0.54
N PHE A 160 15.77 18.19 -0.71
CA PHE A 160 14.50 18.57 -0.10
C PHE A 160 14.25 17.95 1.29
N ILE A 161 15.13 17.07 1.78
CA ILE A 161 15.03 16.47 3.13
C ILE A 161 16.04 17.15 4.06
N PRO A 162 15.60 17.81 5.14
CA PRO A 162 16.53 18.41 6.09
C PRO A 162 17.53 17.40 6.65
N ASN A 163 18.82 17.79 6.71
CA ASN A 163 19.88 16.91 7.21
C ASN A 163 19.64 16.43 8.64
N GLU A 164 18.94 17.21 9.46
CA GLU A 164 18.53 16.83 10.81
C GLU A 164 17.67 15.56 10.83
N PHE A 165 16.92 15.30 9.76
CA PHE A 165 16.08 14.10 9.66
C PHE A 165 16.92 12.80 9.65
N PHE A 166 18.10 12.84 9.04
CA PHE A 166 19.00 11.69 8.98
C PHE A 166 19.85 11.52 10.25
N ARG A 167 19.98 12.61 11.02
CA ARG A 167 20.77 12.64 12.27
C ARG A 167 19.94 12.49 13.53
N ALA A 168 18.59 12.46 13.39
CA ALA A 168 17.71 12.30 14.54
C ALA A 168 17.79 10.89 15.13
N ASP A 169 18.25 10.86 16.32
CA ASP A 169 18.26 9.84 17.38
C ASP A 169 18.23 8.36 17.06
N ASP A 170 19.18 7.65 17.70
CA ASP A 170 19.35 6.19 17.78
C ASP A 170 18.17 5.42 18.44
N ASN A 171 17.00 6.03 18.58
CA ASN A 171 15.80 5.47 19.18
C ASN A 171 14.76 5.02 18.11
N CYS A 172 15.22 4.47 16.98
CA CYS A 172 14.38 3.80 15.99
C CYS A 172 14.61 2.30 16.01
#